data_1010d7f00ff7ee7fb99f9fb86b12be84
#
_entry.id   1010d7f00ff7ee7fb99f9fb86b12be84
#
_cell.length_a   1.000
_cell.length_b   1.000
_cell.length_c   1.000
_cell.angle_alpha   90.00
_cell.angle_beta   90.00
_cell.angle_gamma   90.00
#
_symmetry.space_group_name_H-M   'P 1'
#
loop_
_entity.id
_entity.type
_entity.pdbx_description
1 polymer ?
#
loop_
_entity_poly.entity_id
_entity_poly.type
_entity_poly.pdbx_seq_one_letter_code
_entity_poly.pdbx_strand_id
1 'polypeptide(L)'
;MRIAIFSDTYPPQINGVATSTFNLVNTLKAHGNEVLLVTVNRTDNKFKYENGIIEIPGLVLKKLYGYRAAPIYHSKAMKIIKEWKPEIIHNQTDAPIGWFSKIVARNLDIPIVYTYHTQYEDYTYYVTKGNFDRLARKGVQYYSKLVAKGSTGFITPSIKTKEMMRLYGTDVYISVIPTGIDFSLFDEKEINQEEIKEFKNAHGINENTTVFLILGRLANEKSMDISITYYASLLKKYPDLDTKMLVVGGGPARNSLELLVHELKIADKVEFLGPVPATKVPFFYHLGDIYTSASITETQGLTFMESMASGSIVLARFDDNLTGVIEDNRTGFFFTSEETFIEKAQKIINLSPKEKKEIQNNAFDIIQKYSIETFYNNVMEVYLRCVKEYW
;
A
#
# COMPACT_ATOMS: atom_id res chain seq x y z
N MET A 1 -26.90 -2.68 -0.18
CA MET A 1 -26.54 -2.81 1.25
C MET A 1 -26.05 -1.47 1.76
N ARG A 2 -26.36 -1.10 3.00
CA ARG A 2 -25.84 0.11 3.66
C ARG A 2 -24.65 -0.25 4.54
N ILE A 3 -23.46 0.19 4.14
CA ILE A 3 -22.18 -0.20 4.72
C ILE A 3 -21.49 1.02 5.33
N ALA A 4 -21.23 1.00 6.64
CA ALA A 4 -20.49 2.08 7.31
C ALA A 4 -19.01 1.68 7.43
N ILE A 5 -18.12 2.45 6.79
CA ILE A 5 -16.67 2.22 6.78
C ILE A 5 -16.01 3.20 7.76
N PHE A 6 -15.15 2.69 8.62
CA PHE A 6 -14.41 3.47 9.63
C PHE A 6 -12.92 3.37 9.38
N SER A 7 -12.25 4.53 9.22
CA SER A 7 -10.80 4.58 9.01
C SER A 7 -10.21 5.88 9.55
N ASP A 8 -9.13 5.80 10.31
CA ASP A 8 -8.37 6.98 10.75
C ASP A 8 -7.53 7.59 9.62
N THR A 9 -7.43 6.89 8.47
CA THR A 9 -6.63 7.31 7.33
C THR A 9 -7.42 7.15 6.03
N TYR A 10 -7.45 8.21 5.23
CA TYR A 10 -8.16 8.30 3.96
C TYR A 10 -7.48 9.38 3.10
N PRO A 11 -7.57 9.37 1.75
CA PRO A 11 -7.02 10.45 0.95
C PRO A 11 -7.42 11.85 1.46
N PRO A 12 -6.50 12.83 1.38
CA PRO A 12 -5.25 12.87 0.62
C PRO A 12 -4.02 12.22 1.27
N GLN A 13 -4.17 11.45 2.33
CA GLN A 13 -3.04 10.70 2.90
C GLN A 13 -2.58 9.59 1.95
N ILE A 14 -1.24 9.46 1.82
CA ILE A 14 -0.61 8.46 0.97
C ILE A 14 -0.02 7.34 1.84
N ASN A 15 -0.75 6.26 1.99
CA ASN A 15 -0.31 5.01 2.62
C ASN A 15 -1.23 3.86 2.20
N GLY A 16 -0.78 2.62 2.36
CA GLY A 16 -1.50 1.42 1.91
C GLY A 16 -2.92 1.28 2.49
N VAL A 17 -3.15 1.72 3.75
CA VAL A 17 -4.47 1.66 4.38
C VAL A 17 -5.42 2.68 3.77
N ALA A 18 -4.93 3.91 3.51
CA ALA A 18 -5.73 4.95 2.84
C ALA A 18 -6.12 4.52 1.43
N THR A 19 -5.18 3.94 0.66
CA THR A 19 -5.44 3.40 -0.68
C THR A 19 -6.45 2.25 -0.62
N SER A 20 -6.27 1.29 0.29
CA SER A 20 -7.20 0.17 0.46
C SER A 20 -8.61 0.63 0.84
N THR A 21 -8.71 1.59 1.77
CA THR A 21 -10.00 2.17 2.17
C THR A 21 -10.68 2.91 1.01
N PHE A 22 -9.91 3.67 0.24
CA PHE A 22 -10.41 4.40 -0.93
C PHE A 22 -10.93 3.44 -1.99
N ASN A 23 -10.16 2.42 -2.34
CA ASN A 23 -10.55 1.39 -3.30
C ASN A 23 -11.83 0.67 -2.83
N LEU A 24 -11.90 0.30 -1.54
CA LEU A 24 -13.10 -0.32 -0.96
C LEU A 24 -14.34 0.57 -1.09
N VAL A 25 -14.25 1.84 -0.67
CA VAL A 25 -15.36 2.80 -0.74
C VAL A 25 -15.87 2.96 -2.17
N ASN A 26 -14.94 3.15 -3.11
CA ASN A 26 -15.30 3.41 -4.50
C ASN A 26 -15.90 2.18 -5.18
N THR A 27 -15.31 1.00 -4.99
CA THR A 27 -15.84 -0.22 -5.61
C THR A 27 -17.20 -0.60 -5.04
N LEU A 28 -17.42 -0.44 -3.73
CA LEU A 28 -18.75 -0.67 -3.13
C LEU A 28 -19.81 0.26 -3.72
N LYS A 29 -19.49 1.55 -3.88
CA LYS A 29 -20.39 2.54 -4.51
C LYS A 29 -20.65 2.22 -5.98
N ALA A 30 -19.61 1.85 -6.73
CA ALA A 30 -19.74 1.49 -8.16
C ALA A 30 -20.67 0.30 -8.37
N HIS A 31 -20.74 -0.63 -7.41
CA HIS A 31 -21.67 -1.78 -7.43
C HIS A 31 -23.02 -1.51 -6.74
N GLY A 32 -23.41 -0.25 -6.60
CA GLY A 32 -24.74 0.15 -6.10
C GLY A 32 -24.98 0.01 -4.61
N ASN A 33 -23.91 -0.14 -3.80
CA ASN A 33 -24.05 -0.09 -2.35
C ASN A 33 -24.07 1.35 -1.85
N GLU A 34 -24.85 1.59 -0.78
CA GLU A 34 -24.79 2.84 -0.05
C GLU A 34 -23.63 2.78 0.96
N VAL A 35 -22.71 3.75 0.88
CA VAL A 35 -21.50 3.76 1.72
C VAL A 35 -21.44 5.06 2.53
N LEU A 36 -21.32 4.92 3.85
CA LEU A 36 -21.04 5.99 4.79
C LEU A 36 -19.60 5.83 5.30
N LEU A 37 -18.72 6.76 4.95
CA LEU A 37 -17.34 6.78 5.46
C LEU A 37 -17.26 7.65 6.71
N VAL A 38 -16.61 7.13 7.77
CA VAL A 38 -16.29 7.87 9.00
C VAL A 38 -14.78 7.98 9.12
N THR A 39 -14.25 9.19 9.10
CA THR A 39 -12.81 9.46 9.15
C THR A 39 -12.47 10.70 9.97
N VAL A 40 -11.17 11.02 10.09
CA VAL A 40 -10.66 12.20 10.81
C VAL A 40 -10.57 13.39 9.87
N ASN A 41 -11.11 14.54 10.28
CA ASN A 41 -10.91 15.79 9.53
C ASN A 41 -9.44 16.23 9.59
N ARG A 42 -8.87 16.52 8.42
CA ARG A 42 -7.46 16.84 8.27
C ARG A 42 -7.20 18.28 7.86
N THR A 43 -8.23 19.01 7.51
CA THR A 43 -8.10 20.39 7.02
C THR A 43 -8.27 21.42 8.14
N ASP A 44 -9.48 21.64 8.61
CA ASP A 44 -9.86 22.76 9.48
C ASP A 44 -10.26 22.35 10.89
N ASN A 45 -10.09 21.08 11.25
CA ASN A 45 -10.42 20.52 12.56
C ASN A 45 -11.89 20.76 12.99
N LYS A 46 -12.82 20.80 12.03
CA LYS A 46 -14.26 20.92 12.28
C LYS A 46 -14.96 19.61 11.97
N PHE A 47 -16.12 19.42 12.59
CA PHE A 47 -17.01 18.33 12.21
C PHE A 47 -17.66 18.66 10.87
N LYS A 48 -17.61 17.71 9.91
CA LYS A 48 -18.27 17.82 8.62
C LYS A 48 -19.06 16.55 8.31
N TYR A 49 -20.12 16.71 7.55
CA TYR A 49 -20.87 15.61 6.96
C TYR A 49 -21.34 16.03 5.57
N GLU A 50 -20.67 15.50 4.58
CA GLU A 50 -20.92 15.85 3.17
C GLU A 50 -20.68 14.61 2.29
N ASN A 51 -21.50 14.40 1.26
CA ASN A 51 -21.35 13.34 0.25
C ASN A 51 -21.15 11.93 0.81
N GLY A 52 -21.80 11.61 1.96
CA GLY A 52 -21.65 10.31 2.62
C GLY A 52 -20.32 10.14 3.38
N ILE A 53 -19.63 11.25 3.68
CA ILE A 53 -18.40 11.26 4.47
C ILE A 53 -18.61 12.06 5.75
N ILE A 54 -18.40 11.42 6.90
CA ILE A 54 -18.35 12.07 8.22
C ILE A 54 -16.88 12.29 8.56
N GLU A 55 -16.47 13.54 8.68
CA GLU A 55 -15.15 13.93 9.15
C GLU A 55 -15.22 14.41 10.61
N ILE A 56 -14.55 13.70 11.50
CA ILE A 56 -14.50 14.00 12.93
C ILE A 56 -13.25 14.84 13.24
N PRO A 57 -13.39 15.98 14.00
CA PRO A 57 -12.22 16.76 14.40
C PRO A 57 -11.25 15.95 15.25
N GLY A 58 -9.95 16.21 15.10
CA GLY A 58 -8.91 15.48 15.81
C GLY A 58 -7.74 16.35 16.23
N LEU A 59 -7.04 15.96 17.30
CA LEU A 59 -5.84 16.63 17.79
C LEU A 59 -4.61 16.23 16.96
N VAL A 60 -3.78 17.20 16.59
CA VAL A 60 -2.54 16.96 15.84
C VAL A 60 -1.49 16.32 16.72
N LEU A 61 -1.02 15.14 16.37
CA LEU A 61 0.07 14.43 17.02
C LEU A 61 1.40 14.80 16.34
N LYS A 62 2.03 15.89 16.78
CA LYS A 62 3.28 16.41 16.18
C LYS A 62 4.41 15.37 16.10
N LYS A 63 4.51 14.46 17.09
CA LYS A 63 5.52 13.39 17.14
C LYS A 63 5.24 12.22 16.20
N LEU A 64 4.05 12.11 15.65
CA LEU A 64 3.62 11.07 14.72
C LEU A 64 3.32 11.65 13.34
N TYR A 65 4.30 12.35 12.77
CA TYR A 65 4.25 12.88 11.39
C TYR A 65 2.98 13.69 11.05
N GLY A 66 2.42 14.41 12.05
CA GLY A 66 1.22 15.22 11.84
C GLY A 66 -0.09 14.42 11.77
N TYR A 67 -0.10 13.15 12.14
CA TYR A 67 -1.34 12.40 12.32
C TYR A 67 -2.29 13.11 13.28
N ARG A 68 -3.59 13.03 13.01
CA ARG A 68 -4.62 13.55 13.90
C ARG A 68 -5.35 12.41 14.58
N ALA A 69 -5.48 12.47 15.89
CA ALA A 69 -6.28 11.53 16.67
C ALA A 69 -7.65 12.14 16.96
N ALA A 70 -8.72 11.51 16.46
CA ALA A 70 -10.09 11.84 16.78
C ALA A 70 -10.44 11.40 18.23
N PRO A 71 -11.52 11.90 18.84
CA PRO A 71 -12.06 11.30 20.04
C PRO A 71 -12.62 9.89 19.72
N ILE A 72 -12.55 8.99 20.70
CA ILE A 72 -13.09 7.61 20.58
C ILE A 72 -14.62 7.57 20.55
N TYR A 73 -15.29 8.68 20.77
CA TYR A 73 -16.74 8.86 20.69
C TYR A 73 -17.07 10.26 20.22
N HIS A 74 -18.04 10.38 19.30
CA HIS A 74 -18.52 11.66 18.81
C HIS A 74 -20.06 11.66 18.65
N SER A 75 -20.76 12.42 19.49
CA SER A 75 -22.24 12.38 19.59
C SER A 75 -22.98 12.75 18.30
N LYS A 76 -22.52 13.78 17.58
CA LYS A 76 -23.12 14.19 16.30
C LYS A 76 -22.94 13.08 15.23
N ALA A 77 -21.74 12.48 15.15
CA ALA A 77 -21.50 11.37 14.25
C ALA A 77 -22.39 10.17 14.59
N MET A 78 -22.47 9.79 15.88
CA MET A 78 -23.35 8.70 16.34
C MET A 78 -24.80 8.93 15.94
N LYS A 79 -25.32 10.17 16.08
CA LYS A 79 -26.70 10.50 15.69
C LYS A 79 -26.93 10.27 14.20
N ILE A 80 -26.03 10.78 13.34
CA ILE A 80 -26.12 10.62 11.88
C ILE A 80 -26.05 9.13 11.49
N ILE A 81 -25.10 8.37 12.05
CA ILE A 81 -24.95 6.95 11.75
C ILE A 81 -26.21 6.18 12.16
N LYS A 82 -26.79 6.48 13.34
CA LYS A 82 -28.03 5.85 13.80
C LYS A 82 -29.23 6.14 12.88
N GLU A 83 -29.36 7.39 12.41
CA GLU A 83 -30.41 7.80 11.47
C GLU A 83 -30.20 7.16 10.09
N TRP A 84 -28.95 6.97 9.66
CA TRP A 84 -28.61 6.35 8.39
C TRP A 84 -28.82 4.82 8.38
N LYS A 85 -28.85 4.16 9.55
CA LYS A 85 -29.16 2.74 9.76
C LYS A 85 -28.27 1.79 8.96
N PRO A 86 -26.96 1.72 9.21
CA PRO A 86 -26.08 0.76 8.55
C PRO A 86 -26.50 -0.67 8.85
N GLU A 87 -26.32 -1.56 7.88
CA GLU A 87 -26.56 -3.02 8.02
C GLU A 87 -25.30 -3.74 8.51
N ILE A 88 -24.12 -3.15 8.24
CA ILE A 88 -22.82 -3.68 8.63
C ILE A 88 -21.81 -2.55 8.80
N ILE A 89 -20.86 -2.75 9.70
CA ILE A 89 -19.70 -1.87 9.88
C ILE A 89 -18.45 -2.57 9.37
N HIS A 90 -17.59 -1.84 8.64
CA HIS A 90 -16.26 -2.32 8.31
C HIS A 90 -15.20 -1.36 8.86
N ASN A 91 -14.43 -1.84 9.81
CA ASN A 91 -13.33 -1.11 10.42
C ASN A 91 -12.00 -1.40 9.73
N GLN A 92 -11.26 -0.34 9.34
CA GLN A 92 -10.00 -0.42 8.61
C GLN A 92 -8.77 -0.08 9.47
N THR A 93 -8.97 0.44 10.69
CA THR A 93 -7.85 0.91 11.53
C THR A 93 -8.03 0.60 13.00
N ASP A 94 -6.91 0.56 13.75
CA ASP A 94 -6.86 0.29 15.19
C ASP A 94 -6.72 1.56 16.06
N ALA A 95 -6.88 2.72 15.45
CA ALA A 95 -6.79 4.01 16.11
C ALA A 95 -8.19 4.48 16.60
N PRO A 96 -8.36 5.69 17.13
CA PRO A 96 -9.61 6.13 17.75
C PRO A 96 -10.88 5.95 16.93
N ILE A 97 -10.84 6.13 15.61
CA ILE A 97 -12.00 5.89 14.72
C ILE A 97 -12.38 4.41 14.73
N GLY A 98 -11.38 3.51 14.74
CA GLY A 98 -11.62 2.07 14.88
C GLY A 98 -12.26 1.69 16.22
N TRP A 99 -11.92 2.36 17.31
CA TRP A 99 -12.59 2.19 18.59
C TRP A 99 -14.03 2.70 18.54
N PHE A 100 -14.26 3.84 17.88
CA PHE A 100 -15.59 4.39 17.68
C PHE A 100 -16.49 3.42 16.90
N SER A 101 -15.96 2.73 15.87
CA SER A 101 -16.71 1.72 15.12
C SER A 101 -17.28 0.62 16.01
N LYS A 102 -16.51 0.14 16.99
CA LYS A 102 -16.95 -0.91 17.94
C LYS A 102 -18.04 -0.41 18.88
N ILE A 103 -17.95 0.87 19.30
CA ILE A 103 -19.00 1.51 20.11
C ILE A 103 -20.28 1.61 19.29
N VAL A 104 -20.19 1.99 18.02
CA VAL A 104 -21.34 2.07 17.11
C VAL A 104 -21.96 0.69 16.90
N ALA A 105 -21.16 -0.35 16.57
CA ALA A 105 -21.63 -1.71 16.37
C ALA A 105 -22.44 -2.24 17.56
N ARG A 106 -21.91 -2.04 18.78
CA ARG A 106 -22.58 -2.46 20.02
C ARG A 106 -23.87 -1.67 20.28
N ASN A 107 -23.89 -0.35 20.04
CA ASN A 107 -25.07 0.48 20.30
C ASN A 107 -26.21 0.21 19.30
N LEU A 108 -25.88 -0.18 18.08
CA LEU A 108 -26.87 -0.46 17.04
C LEU A 108 -27.19 -1.93 16.89
N ASP A 109 -26.46 -2.79 17.62
CA ASP A 109 -26.58 -4.25 17.55
C ASP A 109 -26.48 -4.78 16.11
N ILE A 110 -25.34 -4.46 15.45
CA ILE A 110 -25.07 -4.81 14.06
C ILE A 110 -23.67 -5.45 13.92
N PRO A 111 -23.48 -6.33 12.90
CA PRO A 111 -22.21 -6.99 12.69
C PRO A 111 -21.08 -6.01 12.36
N ILE A 112 -19.86 -6.34 12.80
CA ILE A 112 -18.64 -5.60 12.50
C ILE A 112 -17.59 -6.50 11.85
N VAL A 113 -17.11 -6.09 10.69
CA VAL A 113 -15.95 -6.66 10.01
C VAL A 113 -14.73 -5.80 10.32
N TYR A 114 -13.59 -6.43 10.49
CA TYR A 114 -12.33 -5.76 10.72
C TYR A 114 -11.28 -6.25 9.73
N THR A 115 -10.61 -5.32 9.03
CA THR A 115 -9.42 -5.62 8.23
C THR A 115 -8.15 -5.21 8.95
N TYR A 116 -7.27 -6.18 9.19
CA TYR A 116 -6.00 -5.99 9.87
C TYR A 116 -4.91 -5.63 8.85
N HIS A 117 -4.60 -4.34 8.72
CA HIS A 117 -3.64 -3.84 7.71
C HIS A 117 -2.20 -3.73 8.20
N THR A 118 -1.96 -3.64 9.51
CA THR A 118 -0.68 -3.20 10.05
C THR A 118 0.01 -4.31 10.83
N GLN A 119 1.24 -4.64 10.45
CA GLN A 119 2.12 -5.47 11.28
C GLN A 119 2.74 -4.57 12.37
N TYR A 120 2.06 -4.44 13.50
CA TYR A 120 2.49 -3.55 14.60
C TYR A 120 3.84 -3.94 15.21
N GLU A 121 4.27 -5.19 15.11
CA GLU A 121 5.56 -5.63 15.62
C GLU A 121 6.73 -4.90 14.94
N ASP A 122 6.64 -4.63 13.65
CA ASP A 122 7.65 -3.92 12.88
C ASP A 122 7.75 -2.44 13.32
N TYR A 123 6.66 -1.90 13.90
CA TYR A 123 6.61 -0.52 14.39
C TYR A 123 6.95 -0.37 15.86
N THR A 124 7.02 -1.45 16.67
CA THR A 124 7.38 -1.37 18.08
C THR A 124 8.77 -0.78 18.28
N TYR A 125 9.71 -1.10 17.39
CA TYR A 125 11.07 -0.55 17.42
C TYR A 125 11.09 0.99 17.35
N TYR A 126 10.24 1.60 16.53
CA TYR A 126 10.16 3.07 16.39
C TYR A 126 9.59 3.75 17.64
N VAL A 127 8.72 3.07 18.38
CA VAL A 127 8.12 3.59 19.61
C VAL A 127 9.03 3.38 20.80
N THR A 128 9.67 2.21 20.91
CA THR A 128 10.45 1.80 22.08
C THR A 128 11.95 2.12 21.96
N LYS A 129 12.44 2.48 20.75
CA LYS A 129 13.87 2.66 20.45
C LYS A 129 14.73 1.47 20.91
N GLY A 130 14.16 0.26 20.83
CA GLY A 130 14.81 -0.99 21.27
C GLY A 130 14.72 -1.29 22.77
N ASN A 131 14.23 -0.36 23.60
CA ASN A 131 13.98 -0.60 25.00
C ASN A 131 12.59 -1.18 25.23
N PHE A 132 12.47 -2.27 26.02
CA PHE A 132 11.20 -2.97 26.33
C PHE A 132 10.49 -3.61 25.12
N ASP A 133 11.18 -3.87 24.02
CA ASP A 133 10.62 -4.43 22.79
C ASP A 133 9.82 -5.73 23.03
N ARG A 134 10.32 -6.64 23.89
CA ARG A 134 9.63 -7.89 24.22
C ARG A 134 8.27 -7.68 24.92
N LEU A 135 8.16 -6.66 25.79
CA LEU A 135 6.91 -6.34 26.48
C LEU A 135 5.92 -5.65 25.54
N ALA A 136 6.41 -4.75 24.70
CA ALA A 136 5.62 -4.08 23.68
C ALA A 136 5.04 -5.08 22.67
N ARG A 137 5.83 -6.04 22.20
CA ARG A 137 5.36 -7.12 21.31
C ARG A 137 4.24 -7.96 21.97
N LYS A 138 4.39 -8.36 23.22
CA LYS A 138 3.32 -9.06 23.95
C LYS A 138 2.05 -8.22 24.07
N GLY A 139 2.17 -6.92 24.29
CA GLY A 139 1.05 -5.99 24.32
C GLY A 139 0.32 -5.94 22.97
N VAL A 140 1.07 -5.84 21.88
CA VAL A 140 0.54 -5.88 20.50
C VAL A 140 -0.18 -7.19 20.22
N GLN A 141 0.41 -8.34 20.57
CA GLN A 141 -0.19 -9.66 20.37
C GLN A 141 -1.52 -9.79 21.13
N TYR A 142 -1.54 -9.40 22.41
CA TYR A 142 -2.75 -9.41 23.20
C TYR A 142 -3.84 -8.50 22.64
N TYR A 143 -3.46 -7.29 22.23
CA TYR A 143 -4.36 -6.31 21.61
C TYR A 143 -4.95 -6.85 20.30
N SER A 144 -4.12 -7.36 19.41
CA SER A 144 -4.54 -7.95 18.13
C SER A 144 -5.53 -9.10 18.32
N LYS A 145 -5.29 -9.95 19.33
CA LYS A 145 -6.23 -11.01 19.71
C LYS A 145 -7.58 -10.47 20.19
N LEU A 146 -7.58 -9.43 21.02
CA LEU A 146 -8.81 -8.81 21.51
C LEU A 146 -9.62 -8.18 20.37
N VAL A 147 -8.92 -7.54 19.41
CA VAL A 147 -9.57 -6.94 18.24
C VAL A 147 -10.23 -8.01 17.38
N ALA A 148 -9.53 -9.11 17.12
CA ALA A 148 -10.05 -10.22 16.34
C ALA A 148 -11.29 -10.84 17.00
N LYS A 149 -11.21 -11.15 18.28
CA LYS A 149 -12.33 -11.76 19.05
C LYS A 149 -13.57 -10.86 19.12
N GLY A 150 -13.39 -9.55 19.05
CA GLY A 150 -14.49 -8.58 19.11
C GLY A 150 -15.14 -8.26 17.76
N SER A 151 -14.79 -8.99 16.70
CA SER A 151 -15.29 -8.78 15.33
C SER A 151 -16.13 -9.97 14.87
N THR A 152 -17.24 -9.71 14.15
CA THR A 152 -18.06 -10.74 13.51
C THR A 152 -17.33 -11.37 12.33
N GLY A 153 -16.60 -10.55 11.54
CA GLY A 153 -15.72 -10.97 10.46
C GLY A 153 -14.31 -10.40 10.62
N PHE A 154 -13.29 -11.19 10.28
CA PHE A 154 -11.90 -10.77 10.37
C PHE A 154 -11.17 -11.04 9.06
N ILE A 155 -10.57 -9.99 8.50
CA ILE A 155 -9.88 -10.02 7.21
C ILE A 155 -8.39 -9.69 7.42
N THR A 156 -7.52 -10.40 6.70
CA THR A 156 -6.09 -10.07 6.58
C THR A 156 -5.71 -9.97 5.11
N PRO A 157 -4.76 -9.08 4.74
CA PRO A 157 -4.38 -8.88 3.34
C PRO A 157 -3.51 -10.01 2.78
N SER A 158 -2.91 -10.85 3.61
CA SER A 158 -2.02 -11.93 3.18
C SER A 158 -2.08 -13.15 4.10
N ILE A 159 -1.61 -14.29 3.56
CA ILE A 159 -1.47 -15.54 4.32
C ILE A 159 -0.48 -15.33 5.48
N LYS A 160 0.64 -14.65 5.25
CA LYS A 160 1.63 -14.34 6.30
C LYS A 160 0.99 -13.60 7.48
N THR A 161 0.15 -12.59 7.21
CA THR A 161 -0.57 -11.86 8.26
C THR A 161 -1.56 -12.77 8.99
N LYS A 162 -2.25 -13.66 8.27
CA LYS A 162 -3.12 -14.68 8.88
C LYS A 162 -2.35 -15.61 9.81
N GLU A 163 -1.22 -16.15 9.35
CA GLU A 163 -0.35 -17.03 10.15
C GLU A 163 0.20 -16.32 11.38
N MET A 164 0.64 -15.09 11.23
CA MET A 164 1.06 -14.23 12.35
C MET A 164 -0.07 -14.09 13.39
N MET A 165 -1.30 -13.83 12.96
CA MET A 165 -2.47 -13.76 13.86
C MET A 165 -2.74 -15.09 14.56
N ARG A 166 -2.51 -16.23 13.89
CA ARG A 166 -2.57 -17.56 14.50
C ARG A 166 -1.50 -17.75 15.58
N LEU A 167 -0.26 -17.30 15.33
CA LEU A 167 0.83 -17.30 16.33
C LEU A 167 0.50 -16.43 17.55
N TYR A 168 -0.26 -15.35 17.37
CA TYR A 168 -0.76 -14.53 18.49
C TYR A 168 -1.88 -15.24 19.31
N GLY A 169 -2.29 -16.42 18.88
CA GLY A 169 -3.33 -17.21 19.54
C GLY A 169 -4.75 -16.77 19.21
N THR A 170 -4.94 -16.24 18.00
CA THR A 170 -6.27 -15.93 17.46
C THR A 170 -6.90 -17.19 16.88
N ASP A 171 -8.10 -17.54 17.35
CA ASP A 171 -8.88 -18.71 16.94
C ASP A 171 -10.09 -18.40 16.05
N VAL A 172 -10.38 -17.11 15.81
CA VAL A 172 -11.48 -16.69 14.92
C VAL A 172 -11.24 -17.08 13.46
N TYR A 173 -12.31 -17.22 12.69
CA TYR A 173 -12.17 -17.42 11.24
C TYR A 173 -11.55 -16.18 10.59
N ILE A 174 -10.47 -16.38 9.84
CA ILE A 174 -9.73 -15.31 9.16
C ILE A 174 -9.87 -15.49 7.66
N SER A 175 -10.52 -14.55 6.99
CA SER A 175 -10.55 -14.44 5.54
C SER A 175 -9.28 -13.75 5.05
N VAL A 176 -8.59 -14.34 4.08
CA VAL A 176 -7.44 -13.69 3.42
C VAL A 176 -7.96 -13.00 2.18
N ILE A 177 -8.02 -11.67 2.22
CA ILE A 177 -8.52 -10.84 1.12
C ILE A 177 -7.50 -9.73 0.88
N PRO A 178 -6.65 -9.89 -0.14
CA PRO A 178 -5.71 -8.85 -0.56
C PRO A 178 -6.45 -7.59 -0.99
N THR A 179 -5.84 -6.42 -0.77
CA THR A 179 -6.37 -5.14 -1.28
C THR A 179 -6.47 -5.19 -2.81
N GLY A 180 -7.64 -4.85 -3.33
CA GLY A 180 -7.87 -4.79 -4.77
C GLY A 180 -7.22 -3.57 -5.42
N ILE A 181 -6.73 -3.77 -6.62
CA ILE A 181 -6.16 -2.72 -7.48
C ILE A 181 -7.04 -2.56 -8.70
N ASP A 182 -7.38 -1.32 -9.02
CA ASP A 182 -8.02 -0.99 -10.29
C ASP A 182 -6.93 -0.92 -11.38
N PHE A 183 -6.73 -2.03 -12.07
CA PHE A 183 -5.71 -2.13 -13.11
C PHE A 183 -6.03 -1.28 -14.35
N SER A 184 -7.28 -0.84 -14.54
CA SER A 184 -7.63 0.05 -15.64
C SER A 184 -6.90 1.39 -15.58
N LEU A 185 -6.59 1.87 -14.37
CA LEU A 185 -5.82 3.10 -14.16
C LEU A 185 -4.38 3.02 -14.70
N PHE A 186 -3.86 1.82 -14.87
CA PHE A 186 -2.50 1.52 -15.32
C PHE A 186 -2.46 1.01 -16.77
N ASP A 187 -3.59 1.01 -17.50
CA ASP A 187 -3.60 0.68 -18.92
C ASP A 187 -2.86 1.77 -19.71
N GLU A 188 -1.94 1.35 -20.58
CA GLU A 188 -1.18 2.25 -21.45
C GLU A 188 -2.08 3.19 -22.25
N LYS A 189 -3.32 2.76 -22.60
CA LYS A 189 -4.29 3.56 -23.34
C LYS A 189 -4.85 4.76 -22.56
N GLU A 190 -4.83 4.68 -21.24
CA GLU A 190 -5.27 5.77 -20.34
C GLU A 190 -4.16 6.80 -20.10
N ILE A 191 -2.92 6.52 -20.55
CA ILE A 191 -1.76 7.37 -20.34
C ILE A 191 -1.45 8.16 -21.61
N ASN A 192 -1.26 9.47 -21.44
CA ASN A 192 -0.86 10.34 -22.55
C ASN A 192 0.59 10.06 -22.95
N GLN A 193 0.78 9.37 -24.06
CA GLN A 193 2.10 8.99 -24.57
C GLN A 193 2.95 10.19 -24.97
N GLU A 194 2.34 11.30 -25.40
CA GLU A 194 3.07 12.52 -25.71
C GLU A 194 3.63 13.16 -24.41
N GLU A 195 2.85 13.16 -23.32
CA GLU A 195 3.33 13.63 -21.99
C GLU A 195 4.51 12.76 -21.48
N ILE A 196 4.49 11.44 -21.71
CA ILE A 196 5.62 10.54 -21.42
C ILE A 196 6.87 10.94 -22.19
N LYS A 197 6.74 11.17 -23.51
CA LYS A 197 7.83 11.54 -24.39
C LYS A 197 8.41 12.91 -24.03
N GLU A 198 7.55 13.89 -23.80
CA GLU A 198 7.96 15.23 -23.36
C GLU A 198 8.72 15.17 -22.03
N PHE A 199 8.20 14.42 -21.06
CA PHE A 199 8.87 14.23 -19.78
C PHE A 199 10.24 13.57 -19.96
N LYS A 200 10.33 12.46 -20.70
CA LYS A 200 11.61 11.77 -20.96
C LYS A 200 12.62 12.71 -21.60
N ASN A 201 12.23 13.48 -22.61
CA ASN A 201 13.11 14.46 -23.28
C ASN A 201 13.58 15.55 -22.32
N ALA A 202 12.69 16.14 -21.52
CA ALA A 202 13.01 17.19 -20.55
C ALA A 202 14.00 16.73 -19.48
N HIS A 203 14.00 15.42 -19.17
CA HIS A 203 14.86 14.80 -18.15
C HIS A 203 16.08 14.06 -18.74
N GLY A 204 16.39 14.27 -20.04
CA GLY A 204 17.55 13.66 -20.69
C GLY A 204 17.48 12.15 -20.84
N ILE A 205 16.26 11.61 -20.93
CA ILE A 205 16.00 10.18 -21.14
C ILE A 205 15.65 9.99 -22.62
N ASN A 206 16.52 9.32 -23.35
CA ASN A 206 16.31 8.99 -24.76
C ASN A 206 15.67 7.61 -24.94
N GLU A 207 15.36 7.21 -26.17
CA GLU A 207 14.68 5.94 -26.48
C GLU A 207 15.48 4.69 -26.08
N ASN A 208 16.81 4.80 -25.98
CA ASN A 208 17.69 3.67 -25.60
C ASN A 208 17.99 3.65 -24.09
N THR A 209 17.67 4.73 -23.38
CA THR A 209 17.94 4.83 -21.94
C THR A 209 17.01 3.93 -21.15
N THR A 210 17.56 2.94 -20.44
CA THR A 210 16.78 2.09 -19.53
C THR A 210 16.51 2.83 -18.22
N VAL A 211 15.24 3.01 -17.90
CA VAL A 211 14.81 3.73 -16.70
C VAL A 211 14.56 2.76 -15.54
N PHE A 212 15.36 2.90 -14.47
CA PHE A 212 15.07 2.30 -13.18
C PHE A 212 14.11 3.21 -12.41
N LEU A 213 13.05 2.64 -11.84
CA LEU A 213 12.06 3.38 -11.06
C LEU A 213 12.02 2.88 -9.62
N ILE A 214 12.12 3.82 -8.68
CA ILE A 214 11.74 3.65 -7.28
C ILE A 214 10.53 4.54 -7.04
N LEU A 215 9.40 3.98 -6.58
CA LEU A 215 8.19 4.76 -6.30
C LEU A 215 7.59 4.35 -4.95
N GLY A 216 7.35 5.35 -4.08
CA GLY A 216 6.74 5.13 -2.79
C GLY A 216 7.18 6.11 -1.71
N ARG A 217 6.80 5.83 -0.46
CA ARG A 217 7.22 6.64 0.70
C ARG A 217 8.70 6.44 0.98
N LEU A 218 9.49 7.53 0.96
CA LEU A 218 10.92 7.49 1.24
C LEU A 218 11.16 7.34 2.75
N ALA A 219 11.27 6.10 3.20
CA ALA A 219 11.42 5.76 4.61
C ALA A 219 12.40 4.58 4.77
N ASN A 220 13.09 4.53 5.92
CA ASN A 220 14.17 3.57 6.15
C ASN A 220 13.73 2.10 6.02
N GLU A 221 12.48 1.79 6.43
CA GLU A 221 11.92 0.44 6.31
C GLU A 221 11.73 -0.03 4.86
N LYS A 222 11.79 0.88 3.89
CA LYS A 222 11.72 0.55 2.45
C LYS A 222 13.08 0.22 1.83
N SER A 223 14.16 0.39 2.59
CA SER A 223 15.54 0.00 2.18
C SER A 223 15.94 0.51 0.79
N MET A 224 15.53 1.74 0.44
CA MET A 224 15.83 2.34 -0.87
C MET A 224 17.32 2.62 -1.04
N ASP A 225 18.02 2.84 0.08
CA ASP A 225 19.48 2.96 0.15
C ASP A 225 20.18 1.74 -0.46
N ILE A 226 19.68 0.55 -0.21
CA ILE A 226 20.20 -0.70 -0.80
C ILE A 226 20.03 -0.68 -2.32
N SER A 227 18.83 -0.34 -2.84
CA SER A 227 18.58 -0.29 -4.28
C SER A 227 19.48 0.74 -4.97
N ILE A 228 19.69 1.91 -4.36
CA ILE A 228 20.57 2.98 -4.88
C ILE A 228 22.03 2.52 -4.85
N THR A 229 22.48 1.90 -3.75
CA THR A 229 23.86 1.38 -3.62
C THR A 229 24.15 0.31 -4.68
N TYR A 230 23.23 -0.63 -4.87
CA TYR A 230 23.40 -1.70 -5.86
C TYR A 230 23.34 -1.18 -7.30
N TYR A 231 22.53 -0.14 -7.53
CA TYR A 231 22.53 0.57 -8.83
C TYR A 231 23.88 1.25 -9.10
N ALA A 232 24.48 1.90 -8.08
CA ALA A 232 25.83 2.47 -8.22
C ALA A 232 26.89 1.41 -8.57
N SER A 233 26.79 0.25 -7.95
CA SER A 233 27.68 -0.88 -8.24
C SER A 233 27.48 -1.44 -9.65
N LEU A 234 26.24 -1.46 -10.16
CA LEU A 234 25.92 -1.78 -11.55
C LEU A 234 26.64 -0.82 -12.51
N LEU A 235 26.51 0.50 -12.27
CA LEU A 235 27.16 1.53 -13.10
C LEU A 235 28.67 1.44 -13.05
N LYS A 236 29.25 1.14 -11.88
CA LYS A 236 30.69 0.94 -11.73
C LYS A 236 31.20 -0.27 -12.52
N LYS A 237 30.41 -1.36 -12.55
CA LYS A 237 30.76 -2.58 -13.28
C LYS A 237 30.57 -2.43 -14.79
N TYR A 238 29.58 -1.64 -15.20
CA TYR A 238 29.21 -1.44 -16.60
C TYR A 238 29.04 0.08 -16.88
N PRO A 239 30.14 0.82 -17.02
CA PRO A 239 30.13 2.28 -17.10
C PRO A 239 29.46 2.82 -18.38
N ASP A 240 29.39 2.01 -19.43
CA ASP A 240 28.82 2.39 -20.73
C ASP A 240 27.30 2.16 -20.81
N LEU A 241 26.66 1.67 -19.72
CA LEU A 241 25.20 1.49 -19.70
C LEU A 241 24.48 2.84 -19.75
N ASP A 242 23.61 2.98 -20.76
CA ASP A 242 22.69 4.12 -20.83
C ASP A 242 21.47 3.84 -19.94
N THR A 243 21.58 4.28 -18.68
CA THR A 243 20.52 4.09 -17.69
C THR A 243 20.33 5.36 -16.87
N LYS A 244 19.12 5.53 -16.36
CA LYS A 244 18.74 6.57 -15.39
C LYS A 244 17.84 5.99 -14.31
N MET A 245 18.00 6.44 -13.07
CA MET A 245 17.12 6.07 -11.96
C MET A 245 16.24 7.27 -11.59
N LEU A 246 14.93 7.04 -11.57
CA LEU A 246 13.93 8.00 -11.10
C LEU A 246 13.43 7.56 -9.71
N VAL A 247 13.47 8.48 -8.74
CA VAL A 247 13.00 8.27 -7.37
C VAL A 247 11.79 9.15 -7.12
N VAL A 248 10.60 8.54 -7.09
CA VAL A 248 9.30 9.22 -6.97
C VAL A 248 8.75 9.00 -5.58
N GLY A 249 8.49 10.09 -4.88
CA GLY A 249 7.91 10.05 -3.55
C GLY A 249 8.52 11.07 -2.60
N GLY A 250 7.95 11.12 -1.41
CA GLY A 250 8.43 11.94 -0.31
C GLY A 250 8.54 11.14 0.98
N GLY A 251 9.29 11.66 1.95
CA GLY A 251 9.41 11.00 3.24
C GLY A 251 10.67 11.38 4.02
N PRO A 252 10.80 10.88 5.25
CA PRO A 252 11.87 11.28 6.16
C PRO A 252 13.28 10.88 5.69
N ALA A 253 13.40 9.85 4.85
CA ALA A 253 14.69 9.38 4.34
C ALA A 253 15.22 10.18 3.13
N ARG A 254 14.44 11.14 2.59
CA ARG A 254 14.83 11.85 1.36
C ARG A 254 16.23 12.44 1.45
N ASN A 255 16.49 13.25 2.46
CA ASN A 255 17.78 13.93 2.60
C ASN A 255 18.97 12.95 2.71
N SER A 256 18.79 11.85 3.45
CA SER A 256 19.84 10.82 3.56
C SER A 256 20.09 10.08 2.26
N LEU A 257 19.05 9.84 1.46
CA LEU A 257 19.17 9.20 0.14
C LEU A 257 19.85 10.14 -0.88
N GLU A 258 19.52 11.44 -0.87
CA GLU A 258 20.20 12.45 -1.72
C GLU A 258 21.69 12.54 -1.35
N LEU A 259 22.04 12.55 -0.07
CA LEU A 259 23.44 12.52 0.38
C LEU A 259 24.16 11.24 -0.09
N LEU A 260 23.52 10.07 0.05
CA LEU A 260 24.06 8.79 -0.42
C LEU A 260 24.38 8.83 -1.93
N VAL A 261 23.49 9.37 -2.75
CA VAL A 261 23.70 9.53 -4.20
C VAL A 261 24.92 10.37 -4.51
N HIS A 262 25.15 11.48 -3.77
CA HIS A 262 26.35 12.29 -3.90
C HIS A 262 27.62 11.57 -3.45
N GLU A 263 27.59 10.84 -2.33
CA GLU A 263 28.72 10.05 -1.83
C GLU A 263 29.13 8.95 -2.82
N LEU A 264 28.12 8.32 -3.46
CA LEU A 264 28.33 7.29 -4.48
C LEU A 264 28.74 7.88 -5.85
N LYS A 265 28.74 9.21 -6.01
CA LYS A 265 29.09 9.94 -7.26
C LYS A 265 28.23 9.54 -8.46
N ILE A 266 26.93 9.35 -8.25
CA ILE A 266 25.95 9.00 -9.28
C ILE A 266 24.82 10.04 -9.40
N ALA A 267 25.06 11.27 -8.95
CA ALA A 267 24.03 12.32 -8.93
C ALA A 267 23.54 12.74 -10.35
N ASP A 268 24.30 12.50 -11.38
CA ASP A 268 23.91 12.66 -12.79
C ASP A 268 22.99 11.53 -13.31
N LYS A 269 22.99 10.37 -12.64
CA LYS A 269 22.23 9.19 -13.01
C LYS A 269 20.97 8.96 -12.17
N VAL A 270 20.81 9.69 -11.05
CA VAL A 270 19.66 9.53 -10.12
C VAL A 270 18.92 10.84 -9.95
N GLU A 271 17.61 10.83 -10.17
CA GLU A 271 16.78 12.01 -10.05
C GLU A 271 15.63 11.82 -9.06
N PHE A 272 15.51 12.74 -8.09
CA PHE A 272 14.46 12.75 -7.07
C PHE A 272 13.33 13.69 -7.49
N LEU A 273 12.20 13.12 -7.93
CA LEU A 273 11.06 13.87 -8.46
C LEU A 273 10.11 14.40 -7.37
N GLY A 274 10.28 13.94 -6.13
CA GLY A 274 9.44 14.36 -5.00
C GLY A 274 8.07 13.64 -4.95
N PRO A 275 7.21 14.05 -4.01
CA PRO A 275 5.88 13.47 -3.86
C PRO A 275 4.95 13.89 -4.99
N VAL A 276 4.16 12.92 -5.49
CA VAL A 276 3.22 13.14 -6.59
C VAL A 276 1.78 12.83 -6.14
N PRO A 277 0.77 13.49 -6.73
CA PRO A 277 -0.63 13.15 -6.45
C PRO A 277 -0.94 11.70 -6.87
N ALA A 278 -1.83 11.03 -6.14
CA ALA A 278 -2.22 9.64 -6.43
C ALA A 278 -2.74 9.46 -7.88
N THR A 279 -3.41 10.47 -8.43
CA THR A 279 -3.91 10.46 -9.82
C THR A 279 -2.81 10.47 -10.88
N LYS A 280 -1.59 10.89 -10.52
CA LYS A 280 -0.44 10.90 -11.43
C LYS A 280 0.48 9.69 -11.25
N VAL A 281 0.26 8.86 -10.23
CA VAL A 281 1.08 7.67 -9.96
C VAL A 281 1.18 6.73 -11.17
N PRO A 282 0.08 6.42 -11.91
CA PRO A 282 0.16 5.59 -13.11
C PRO A 282 1.12 6.14 -14.17
N PHE A 283 1.11 7.47 -14.41
CA PHE A 283 2.04 8.11 -15.32
C PHE A 283 3.51 7.81 -14.97
N PHE A 284 3.87 7.89 -13.68
CA PHE A 284 5.25 7.65 -13.26
C PHE A 284 5.65 6.17 -13.37
N TYR A 285 4.72 5.23 -13.18
CA TYR A 285 5.01 3.82 -13.43
C TYR A 285 5.33 3.56 -14.92
N HIS A 286 4.63 4.20 -15.85
CA HIS A 286 4.90 4.07 -17.28
C HIS A 286 6.22 4.71 -17.76
N LEU A 287 6.89 5.51 -16.91
CA LEU A 287 8.24 5.99 -17.20
C LEU A 287 9.31 4.90 -16.98
N GLY A 288 9.05 3.95 -16.08
CA GLY A 288 10.03 2.96 -15.63
C GLY A 288 10.02 1.69 -16.47
N ASP A 289 11.17 1.29 -17.00
CA ASP A 289 11.36 -0.01 -17.64
C ASP A 289 11.56 -1.11 -16.58
N ILE A 290 12.29 -0.77 -15.50
CA ILE A 290 12.61 -1.66 -14.38
C ILE A 290 12.14 -1.00 -13.08
N TYR A 291 11.12 -1.56 -12.44
CA TYR A 291 10.74 -1.16 -11.09
C TYR A 291 11.63 -1.91 -10.08
N THR A 292 12.36 -1.19 -9.23
CA THR A 292 13.24 -1.82 -8.24
C THR A 292 12.89 -1.46 -6.81
N SER A 293 12.91 -2.46 -5.92
CA SER A 293 12.69 -2.28 -4.49
C SER A 293 13.46 -3.31 -3.66
N ALA A 294 14.13 -2.83 -2.61
CA ALA A 294 14.81 -3.68 -1.63
C ALA A 294 14.02 -3.84 -0.32
N SER A 295 12.74 -3.43 -0.29
CA SER A 295 11.85 -3.58 0.87
C SER A 295 11.64 -5.06 1.20
N ILE A 296 11.70 -5.40 2.51
CA ILE A 296 11.40 -6.73 3.06
C ILE A 296 10.26 -6.66 4.08
N THR A 297 9.59 -5.51 4.18
CA THR A 297 8.49 -5.25 5.13
C THR A 297 7.14 -5.15 4.43
N GLU A 298 7.02 -5.72 3.24
CA GLU A 298 5.78 -5.66 2.49
C GLU A 298 4.71 -6.57 3.12
N THR A 299 3.50 -6.04 3.23
CA THR A 299 2.34 -6.85 3.65
C THR A 299 1.65 -7.53 2.47
N GLN A 300 1.64 -6.86 1.33
CA GLN A 300 1.03 -7.32 0.08
C GLN A 300 1.83 -6.93 -1.17
N GLY A 301 2.60 -5.83 -1.11
CA GLY A 301 3.39 -5.34 -2.24
C GLY A 301 2.55 -4.67 -3.34
N LEU A 302 1.65 -3.74 -2.97
CA LEU A 302 0.80 -3.02 -3.94
C LEU A 302 1.62 -2.36 -5.05
N THR A 303 2.72 -1.69 -4.71
CA THR A 303 3.58 -0.99 -5.67
C THR A 303 4.21 -1.92 -6.72
N PHE A 304 4.45 -3.17 -6.37
CA PHE A 304 4.94 -4.18 -7.33
C PHE A 304 3.85 -4.55 -8.33
N MET A 305 2.61 -4.75 -7.88
CA MET A 305 1.50 -5.08 -8.76
C MET A 305 1.10 -3.89 -9.63
N GLU A 306 1.14 -2.66 -9.10
CA GLU A 306 0.92 -1.42 -9.86
C GLU A 306 1.98 -1.27 -10.97
N SER A 307 3.25 -1.54 -10.67
CA SER A 307 4.33 -1.48 -11.67
C SER A 307 4.18 -2.56 -12.75
N MET A 308 3.81 -3.80 -12.36
CA MET A 308 3.51 -4.87 -13.31
C MET A 308 2.33 -4.52 -14.23
N ALA A 309 1.28 -3.92 -13.68
CA ALA A 309 0.12 -3.47 -14.45
C ALA A 309 0.49 -2.40 -15.49
N SER A 310 1.47 -1.55 -15.17
CA SER A 310 2.00 -0.52 -16.09
C SER A 310 3.04 -1.07 -17.09
N GLY A 311 3.35 -2.37 -17.04
CA GLY A 311 4.33 -2.98 -17.94
C GLY A 311 5.79 -2.85 -17.54
N SER A 312 6.12 -2.34 -16.35
CA SER A 312 7.48 -2.37 -15.82
C SER A 312 7.89 -3.79 -15.44
N ILE A 313 9.16 -4.16 -15.66
CA ILE A 313 9.70 -5.43 -15.17
C ILE A 313 10.19 -5.23 -13.74
N VAL A 314 9.69 -6.05 -12.83
CA VAL A 314 10.06 -5.95 -11.41
C VAL A 314 11.40 -6.60 -11.12
N LEU A 315 12.28 -5.87 -10.41
CA LEU A 315 13.52 -6.35 -9.80
C LEU A 315 13.45 -6.11 -8.29
N ALA A 316 13.06 -7.12 -7.52
CA ALA A 316 12.76 -7.04 -6.10
C ALA A 316 13.78 -7.78 -5.24
N ARG A 317 14.08 -7.27 -4.05
CA ARG A 317 14.71 -8.09 -3.02
C ARG A 317 13.76 -9.22 -2.62
N PHE A 318 14.30 -10.42 -2.44
CA PHE A 318 13.49 -11.58 -2.07
C PHE A 318 12.75 -11.32 -0.74
N ASP A 319 11.44 -11.49 -0.79
CA ASP A 319 10.52 -11.45 0.36
C ASP A 319 9.44 -12.52 0.13
N ASP A 320 9.19 -13.37 1.13
CA ASP A 320 8.18 -14.42 1.07
C ASP A 320 6.78 -13.91 0.72
N ASN A 321 6.44 -12.67 1.11
CA ASN A 321 5.14 -12.05 0.75
C ASN A 321 4.98 -11.81 -0.75
N LEU A 322 6.07 -11.73 -1.49
CA LEU A 322 6.06 -11.46 -2.93
C LEU A 322 6.06 -12.74 -3.78
N THR A 323 6.27 -13.92 -3.18
CA THR A 323 6.33 -15.21 -3.92
C THR A 323 5.01 -15.58 -4.62
N GLY A 324 3.88 -15.01 -4.19
CA GLY A 324 2.59 -15.17 -4.86
C GLY A 324 2.34 -14.16 -5.99
N VAL A 325 3.23 -13.16 -6.15
CA VAL A 325 3.15 -12.08 -7.16
C VAL A 325 4.31 -12.19 -8.14
N ILE A 326 5.53 -12.45 -7.63
CA ILE A 326 6.74 -12.57 -8.44
C ILE A 326 7.15 -14.04 -8.51
N GLU A 327 7.22 -14.58 -9.72
CA GLU A 327 7.87 -15.85 -10.05
C GLU A 327 9.18 -15.51 -10.75
N ASP A 328 10.33 -15.85 -10.10
CA ASP A 328 11.66 -15.45 -10.58
C ASP A 328 11.91 -15.88 -12.03
N ASN A 329 12.36 -14.96 -12.86
CA ASN A 329 12.58 -15.07 -14.30
C ASN A 329 11.32 -15.27 -15.17
N ARG A 330 10.12 -15.29 -14.61
CA ARG A 330 8.87 -15.49 -15.36
C ARG A 330 7.96 -14.28 -15.31
N THR A 331 7.71 -13.70 -14.12
CA THR A 331 6.85 -12.52 -13.95
C THR A 331 7.60 -11.32 -13.42
N GLY A 332 8.88 -11.51 -13.05
CA GLY A 332 9.80 -10.54 -12.52
C GLY A 332 11.08 -11.24 -12.06
N PHE A 333 11.90 -10.53 -11.32
CA PHE A 333 13.19 -11.02 -10.88
C PHE A 333 13.41 -10.76 -9.39
N PHE A 334 13.98 -11.74 -8.70
CA PHE A 334 14.42 -11.58 -7.32
C PHE A 334 15.94 -11.44 -7.24
N PHE A 335 16.41 -10.60 -6.32
CA PHE A 335 17.79 -10.53 -5.88
C PHE A 335 17.91 -10.77 -4.38
N THR A 336 19.05 -11.30 -3.93
CA THR A 336 19.36 -11.56 -2.52
C THR A 336 20.65 -10.87 -2.07
N SER A 337 21.49 -10.45 -3.02
CA SER A 337 22.77 -9.77 -2.81
C SER A 337 23.01 -8.73 -3.89
N GLU A 338 24.07 -7.94 -3.72
CA GLU A 338 24.55 -6.98 -4.73
C GLU A 338 24.89 -7.66 -6.04
N GLU A 339 25.58 -8.80 -5.99
CA GLU A 339 25.99 -9.56 -7.17
C GLU A 339 24.77 -10.04 -7.96
N THR A 340 23.75 -10.59 -7.27
CA THR A 340 22.52 -11.06 -7.92
C THR A 340 21.69 -9.91 -8.44
N PHE A 341 21.67 -8.73 -7.77
CA PHE A 341 21.04 -7.53 -8.31
C PHE A 341 21.66 -7.12 -9.64
N ILE A 342 23.01 -7.03 -9.70
CA ILE A 342 23.74 -6.65 -10.90
C ILE A 342 23.50 -7.65 -12.04
N GLU A 343 23.55 -8.95 -11.75
CA GLU A 343 23.30 -10.02 -12.72
C GLU A 343 21.88 -9.89 -13.31
N LYS A 344 20.86 -9.79 -12.45
CA LYS A 344 19.46 -9.71 -12.87
C LYS A 344 19.16 -8.39 -13.62
N ALA A 345 19.68 -7.26 -13.14
CA ALA A 345 19.54 -5.97 -13.81
C ALA A 345 20.12 -6.03 -15.23
N GLN A 346 21.34 -6.54 -15.39
CA GLN A 346 21.96 -6.72 -16.70
C GLN A 346 21.16 -7.66 -17.60
N LYS A 347 20.64 -8.76 -17.03
CA LYS A 347 19.78 -9.68 -17.77
C LYS A 347 18.54 -8.96 -18.30
N ILE A 348 17.83 -8.17 -17.47
CA ILE A 348 16.62 -7.44 -17.87
C ILE A 348 16.93 -6.42 -18.98
N ILE A 349 18.03 -5.67 -18.84
CA ILE A 349 18.46 -4.67 -19.84
C ILE A 349 18.65 -5.33 -21.21
N ASN A 350 19.27 -6.53 -21.24
CA ASN A 350 19.61 -7.26 -22.45
C ASN A 350 18.48 -8.14 -23.02
N LEU A 351 17.31 -8.20 -22.40
CA LEU A 351 16.18 -8.94 -22.94
C LEU A 351 15.74 -8.36 -24.30
N SER A 352 15.44 -9.24 -25.22
CA SER A 352 14.82 -8.85 -26.48
C SER A 352 13.39 -8.29 -26.22
N PRO A 353 12.85 -7.46 -27.14
CA PRO A 353 11.48 -6.96 -27.02
C PRO A 353 10.43 -8.07 -26.83
N LYS A 354 10.64 -9.23 -27.46
CA LYS A 354 9.76 -10.40 -27.31
C LYS A 354 9.79 -10.99 -25.90
N GLU A 355 10.98 -11.17 -25.34
CA GLU A 355 11.15 -11.70 -23.97
C GLU A 355 10.60 -10.72 -22.92
N LYS A 356 10.85 -9.41 -23.09
CA LYS A 356 10.25 -8.36 -22.23
C LYS A 356 8.73 -8.47 -22.23
N LYS A 357 8.12 -8.57 -23.43
CA LYS A 357 6.67 -8.66 -23.58
C LYS A 357 6.09 -9.94 -22.97
N GLU A 358 6.81 -11.06 -23.08
CA GLU A 358 6.41 -12.32 -22.45
C GLU A 358 6.38 -12.21 -20.91
N ILE A 359 7.43 -11.64 -20.31
CA ILE A 359 7.48 -11.42 -18.86
C ILE A 359 6.36 -10.47 -18.42
N GLN A 360 6.13 -9.37 -19.14
CA GLN A 360 5.07 -8.40 -18.86
C GLN A 360 3.69 -9.04 -18.91
N ASN A 361 3.40 -9.86 -19.92
CA ASN A 361 2.12 -10.57 -20.04
C ASN A 361 1.93 -11.56 -18.88
N ASN A 362 2.95 -12.37 -18.57
CA ASN A 362 2.91 -13.29 -17.43
C ASN A 362 2.70 -12.55 -16.11
N ALA A 363 3.35 -11.38 -15.95
CA ALA A 363 3.19 -10.52 -14.76
C ALA A 363 1.76 -9.97 -14.68
N PHE A 364 1.21 -9.50 -15.79
CA PHE A 364 -0.16 -9.01 -15.84
C PHE A 364 -1.18 -10.10 -15.51
N ASP A 365 -0.99 -11.32 -16.05
CA ASP A 365 -1.89 -12.45 -15.79
C ASP A 365 -1.89 -12.87 -14.32
N ILE A 366 -0.72 -12.95 -13.66
CA ILE A 366 -0.63 -13.39 -12.26
C ILE A 366 -1.26 -12.39 -11.29
N ILE A 367 -1.26 -11.09 -11.60
CA ILE A 367 -1.85 -10.07 -10.74
C ILE A 367 -3.37 -9.95 -10.87
N GLN A 368 -4.03 -10.53 -11.88
CA GLN A 368 -5.48 -10.42 -12.07
C GLN A 368 -6.29 -10.91 -10.87
N LYS A 369 -5.79 -11.86 -10.10
CA LYS A 369 -6.40 -12.31 -8.84
C LYS A 369 -6.50 -11.22 -7.77
N TYR A 370 -5.76 -10.11 -7.93
CA TYR A 370 -5.78 -8.93 -7.07
C TYR A 370 -6.59 -7.77 -7.67
N SER A 371 -7.40 -8.03 -8.70
CA SER A 371 -8.23 -7.00 -9.31
C SER A 371 -9.26 -6.45 -8.33
N ILE A 372 -9.70 -5.22 -8.57
CA ILE A 372 -10.72 -4.55 -7.77
C ILE A 372 -12.04 -5.34 -7.74
N GLU A 373 -12.39 -6.04 -8.82
CA GLU A 373 -13.57 -6.89 -8.92
C GLU A 373 -13.46 -8.13 -8.04
N THR A 374 -12.32 -8.82 -8.06
CA THR A 374 -12.07 -9.96 -7.18
C THR A 374 -12.12 -9.54 -5.71
N PHE A 375 -11.53 -8.39 -5.40
CA PHE A 375 -11.57 -7.80 -4.05
C PHE A 375 -13.01 -7.51 -3.60
N TYR A 376 -13.81 -6.87 -4.45
CA TYR A 376 -15.22 -6.59 -4.18
C TYR A 376 -15.99 -7.87 -3.86
N ASN A 377 -15.90 -8.86 -4.72
CA ASN A 377 -16.63 -10.13 -4.57
C ASN A 377 -16.28 -10.82 -3.25
N ASN A 378 -14.98 -10.91 -2.92
CA ASN A 378 -14.52 -11.55 -1.70
C ASN A 378 -14.95 -10.79 -0.43
N VAL A 379 -14.93 -9.45 -0.46
CA VAL A 379 -15.39 -8.62 0.68
C VAL A 379 -16.90 -8.77 0.86
N MET A 380 -17.68 -8.75 -0.23
CA MET A 380 -19.12 -8.93 -0.19
C MET A 380 -19.54 -10.31 0.35
N GLU A 381 -18.79 -11.36 0.00
CA GLU A 381 -19.02 -12.69 0.59
C GLU A 381 -18.89 -12.67 2.11
N VAL A 382 -17.84 -12.00 2.64
CA VAL A 382 -17.68 -11.82 4.09
C VAL A 382 -18.84 -11.02 4.69
N TYR A 383 -19.27 -9.94 4.05
CA TYR A 383 -20.38 -9.12 4.56
C TYR A 383 -21.69 -9.92 4.63
N LEU A 384 -22.04 -10.60 3.55
CA LEU A 384 -23.26 -11.41 3.47
C LEU A 384 -23.27 -12.53 4.53
N ARG A 385 -22.11 -13.20 4.72
CA ARG A 385 -21.94 -14.19 5.77
C ARG A 385 -22.13 -13.57 7.15
N CYS A 386 -21.45 -12.45 7.45
CA CYS A 386 -21.53 -11.80 8.76
C CYS A 386 -22.95 -11.33 9.09
N VAL A 387 -23.66 -10.78 8.13
CA VAL A 387 -25.07 -10.37 8.33
C VAL A 387 -25.95 -11.59 8.58
N LYS A 388 -25.78 -12.69 7.83
CA LYS A 388 -26.56 -13.91 8.01
C LYS A 388 -26.30 -14.63 9.34
N GLU A 389 -25.05 -14.64 9.81
CA GLU A 389 -24.66 -15.33 11.05
C GLU A 389 -24.97 -14.51 12.31
N TYR A 390 -25.16 -13.20 12.17
CA TYR A 390 -25.42 -12.28 13.28
C TYR A 390 -26.88 -12.30 13.69
N TRP A 391 -27.81 -12.46 12.75
CA TRP A 391 -29.26 -12.54 12.92
C TRP A 391 -29.80 -13.98 12.85
#